data_1462e7936a2bb79e0fd02fa43b9b72ea
#
_entry.id   1462e7936a2bb79e0fd02fa43b9b72ea
#
_cell.length_a   1.000
_cell.length_b   1.000
_cell.length_c   1.000
_cell.angle_alpha   90.00
_cell.angle_beta   90.00
_cell.angle_gamma   90.00
#
_symmetry.space_group_name_H-M   'P 1'
#
loop_
_entity.id
_entity.type
_entity.pdbx_description
1 polymer ?
#
loop_
_entity_poly.entity_id
_entity_poly.type
_entity_poly.pdbx_seq_one_letter_code
_entity_poly.pdbx_strand_id
1 'polypeptide(L)'
;MKKTIVLYPGVAVSHFLPMMQLADELVDHGYAVAVALIDPAFQQHTAFPATVDRVVSSKPTVRFHRLPRVELPPATATDDGDFLLLGYLDLVRRHNECLHDFLCSMLPGGVHAFVVDSLSVEALDVGERLNVPGFVFHPANLGAFAIFLQLPSIRAEGEPSFRELGDNPLELPGLPPMPASHLFSQFLEHPESQVYKAMMNLREIAVGLEKSGQRFLWVVRAPRVAIDDDDDSFNPRAEPDVDALLPAGFLERTTGRGVVVKLWAPQVDVLYHRATGAFVTHCGWNSVLEGITAGVPMLCWPLHSEQKMNMVLMVEEMGIAVEMAGWKQGLVTAEELEAKVRLVMESEAGSQLRARVTAHKEGAATAWADGGSSRSAFARFMSDMDRTANIR
;
A
#
# COMPACT_ATOMS: atom_id res chain seq x y z
N MET A 1 2.65 33.77 -13.79
CA MET A 1 3.43 32.67 -13.15
C MET A 1 2.52 31.45 -13.03
N LYS A 2 3.03 30.23 -13.17
CA LYS A 2 2.22 29.03 -12.93
C LYS A 2 1.84 28.96 -11.44
N LYS A 3 0.61 28.56 -11.13
CA LYS A 3 0.16 28.28 -9.76
C LYS A 3 0.95 27.09 -9.21
N THR A 4 1.51 27.23 -8.01
CA THR A 4 2.33 26.16 -7.40
C THR A 4 1.50 25.35 -6.42
N ILE A 5 1.50 24.03 -6.58
CA ILE A 5 0.92 23.07 -5.62
C ILE A 5 2.06 22.40 -4.87
N VAL A 6 1.97 22.34 -3.55
CA VAL A 6 2.94 21.64 -2.72
C VAL A 6 2.34 20.31 -2.29
N LEU A 7 3.08 19.22 -2.50
CA LEU A 7 2.72 17.87 -2.08
C LEU A 7 3.60 17.44 -0.89
N TYR A 8 2.98 16.80 0.09
CA TYR A 8 3.65 16.24 1.27
C TYR A 8 3.31 14.77 1.42
N PRO A 9 4.05 13.89 0.74
CA PRO A 9 3.78 12.45 0.72
C PRO A 9 4.15 11.77 2.03
N GLY A 10 3.48 10.64 2.30
CA GLY A 10 3.89 9.72 3.35
C GLY A 10 5.23 9.04 3.05
N VAL A 11 5.90 8.53 4.09
CA VAL A 11 7.24 7.91 4.01
C VAL A 11 7.19 6.41 3.67
N ALA A 12 6.08 5.90 3.18
CA ALA A 12 5.96 4.54 2.65
C ALA A 12 5.88 4.56 1.12
N VAL A 13 6.48 3.56 0.45
CA VAL A 13 6.44 3.45 -1.02
C VAL A 13 5.01 3.45 -1.55
N SER A 14 4.09 2.75 -0.86
CA SER A 14 2.65 2.67 -1.20
C SER A 14 1.89 3.99 -1.08
N HIS A 15 2.41 4.95 -0.32
CA HIS A 15 1.87 6.30 -0.18
C HIS A 15 2.57 7.31 -1.11
N PHE A 16 3.88 7.16 -1.24
CA PHE A 16 4.70 8.06 -2.05
C PHE A 16 4.41 7.94 -3.55
N LEU A 17 4.39 6.71 -4.10
CA LEU A 17 4.22 6.53 -5.55
C LEU A 17 2.88 7.03 -6.09
N PRO A 18 1.72 6.77 -5.46
CA PRO A 18 0.45 7.35 -5.91
C PRO A 18 0.43 8.88 -5.88
N MET A 19 1.06 9.49 -4.87
CA MET A 19 1.15 10.95 -4.82
C MET A 19 2.07 11.50 -5.93
N MET A 20 3.05 10.73 -6.38
CA MET A 20 3.88 11.11 -7.54
C MET A 20 3.15 10.94 -8.88
N GLN A 21 2.15 10.07 -8.96
CA GLN A 21 1.22 10.01 -10.09
C GLN A 21 0.31 11.26 -10.10
N LEU A 22 -0.20 11.66 -8.93
CA LEU A 22 -0.90 12.94 -8.80
C LEU A 22 -0.03 14.13 -9.23
N ALA A 23 1.27 14.11 -8.90
CA ALA A 23 2.22 15.14 -9.32
C ALA A 23 2.30 15.26 -10.84
N ASP A 24 2.33 14.14 -11.58
CA ASP A 24 2.35 14.13 -13.04
C ASP A 24 1.07 14.76 -13.61
N GLU A 25 -0.10 14.34 -13.11
CA GLU A 25 -1.39 14.88 -13.54
C GLU A 25 -1.48 16.39 -13.30
N LEU A 26 -0.98 16.87 -12.15
CA LEU A 26 -0.95 18.29 -11.85
C LEU A 26 -0.03 19.07 -12.82
N VAL A 27 1.13 18.51 -13.14
CA VAL A 27 2.06 19.11 -14.13
C VAL A 27 1.43 19.16 -15.51
N ASP A 28 0.75 18.10 -15.93
CA ASP A 28 0.07 18.03 -17.24
C ASP A 28 -1.10 19.01 -17.33
N HIS A 29 -1.74 19.32 -16.20
CA HIS A 29 -2.75 20.37 -16.09
C HIS A 29 -2.18 21.79 -15.92
N GLY A 30 -0.87 21.95 -16.07
CA GLY A 30 -0.20 23.26 -16.15
C GLY A 30 0.23 23.85 -14.81
N TYR A 31 0.08 23.14 -13.69
CA TYR A 31 0.59 23.59 -12.40
C TYR A 31 2.10 23.44 -12.29
N ALA A 32 2.72 24.24 -11.43
CA ALA A 32 4.04 23.96 -10.91
C ALA A 32 3.88 23.06 -9.67
N VAL A 33 4.67 22.00 -9.57
CA VAL A 33 4.60 21.08 -8.45
C VAL A 33 5.91 21.10 -7.66
N ALA A 34 5.80 21.26 -6.34
CA ALA A 34 6.88 21.09 -5.40
C ALA A 34 6.52 19.98 -4.40
N VAL A 35 7.49 19.14 -4.06
CA VAL A 35 7.31 18.02 -3.13
C VAL A 35 8.23 18.23 -1.94
N ALA A 36 7.65 18.32 -0.74
CA ALA A 36 8.38 18.32 0.51
C ALA A 36 8.58 16.88 0.97
N LEU A 37 9.84 16.45 1.13
CA LEU A 37 10.19 15.09 1.48
C LEU A 37 10.74 15.03 2.90
N ILE A 38 10.20 14.12 3.70
CA ILE A 38 10.84 13.66 4.93
C ILE A 38 11.92 12.65 4.56
N ASP A 39 13.09 12.76 5.17
CA ASP A 39 14.17 11.77 5.10
C ASP A 39 14.25 11.03 6.44
N PRO A 40 13.47 9.95 6.63
CA PRO A 40 13.39 9.27 7.91
C PRO A 40 14.65 8.45 8.17
N ALA A 41 15.36 8.77 9.24
CA ALA A 41 16.61 8.08 9.64
C ALA A 41 16.38 6.57 9.82
N PHE A 42 15.22 6.15 10.37
CA PHE A 42 14.87 4.76 10.58
C PHE A 42 14.56 3.96 9.32
N GLN A 43 14.44 4.62 8.15
CA GLN A 43 14.17 3.94 6.88
C GLN A 43 15.37 3.92 5.93
N GLN A 44 16.56 4.32 6.36
CA GLN A 44 17.74 4.41 5.50
C GLN A 44 18.07 3.09 4.78
N HIS A 45 17.69 1.97 5.38
CA HIS A 45 17.92 0.62 4.87
C HIS A 45 16.69 -0.02 4.21
N THR A 46 15.62 0.75 3.97
CA THR A 46 14.42 0.26 3.27
C THR A 46 14.49 0.55 1.77
N ALA A 47 13.53 0.00 1.01
CA ALA A 47 13.37 0.34 -0.40
C ALA A 47 12.91 1.80 -0.64
N PHE A 48 12.49 2.51 0.40
CA PHE A 48 11.91 3.85 0.28
C PHE A 48 12.93 4.88 -0.23
N PRO A 49 14.14 5.07 0.36
CA PRO A 49 15.11 6.04 -0.13
C PRO A 49 15.51 5.79 -1.59
N ALA A 50 15.80 4.54 -1.95
CA ALA A 50 16.15 4.18 -3.32
C ALA A 50 15.00 4.44 -4.31
N THR A 51 13.75 4.25 -3.88
CA THR A 51 12.57 4.59 -4.69
C THR A 51 12.44 6.09 -4.85
N VAL A 52 12.62 6.87 -3.78
CA VAL A 52 12.61 8.34 -3.83
C VAL A 52 13.69 8.84 -4.79
N ASP A 53 14.93 8.38 -4.68
CA ASP A 53 16.03 8.82 -5.54
C ASP A 53 15.77 8.52 -7.02
N ARG A 54 15.23 7.35 -7.32
CA ARG A 54 14.85 6.97 -8.70
C ARG A 54 13.73 7.89 -9.23
N VAL A 55 12.70 8.16 -8.43
CA VAL A 55 11.60 9.02 -8.84
C VAL A 55 12.06 10.46 -9.01
N VAL A 56 12.83 11.00 -8.08
CA VAL A 56 13.43 12.35 -8.18
C VAL A 56 14.19 12.49 -9.49
N SER A 57 15.02 11.49 -9.84
CA SER A 57 15.80 11.50 -11.08
C SER A 57 14.95 11.40 -12.34
N SER A 58 13.76 10.77 -12.26
CA SER A 58 12.87 10.57 -13.41
C SER A 58 11.90 11.73 -13.68
N LYS A 59 11.75 12.68 -12.72
CA LYS A 59 10.75 13.77 -12.81
C LYS A 59 11.39 15.17 -12.77
N PRO A 60 12.10 15.60 -13.84
CA PRO A 60 12.82 16.87 -13.86
C PRO A 60 11.92 18.10 -13.80
N THR A 61 10.62 17.96 -14.08
CA THR A 61 9.62 19.05 -14.04
C THR A 61 9.04 19.30 -12.65
N VAL A 62 9.26 18.37 -11.71
CA VAL A 62 8.81 18.45 -10.31
C VAL A 62 9.97 18.93 -9.45
N ARG A 63 9.73 19.90 -8.57
CA ARG A 63 10.73 20.40 -7.64
C ARG A 63 10.67 19.58 -6.36
N PHE A 64 11.70 18.82 -6.05
CA PHE A 64 11.83 18.09 -4.80
C PHE A 64 12.65 18.89 -3.78
N HIS A 65 12.16 18.94 -2.54
CA HIS A 65 12.83 19.55 -1.40
C HIS A 65 12.87 18.57 -0.23
N ARG A 66 14.08 18.19 0.22
CA ARG A 66 14.24 17.38 1.42
C ARG A 66 14.22 18.29 2.64
N LEU A 67 13.27 18.05 3.55
CA LEU A 67 13.21 18.78 4.81
C LEU A 67 14.42 18.42 5.68
N PRO A 68 14.89 19.35 6.52
CA PRO A 68 15.93 19.06 7.50
C PRO A 68 15.55 17.86 8.36
N ARG A 69 16.53 17.02 8.68
CA ARG A 69 16.32 15.90 9.62
C ARG A 69 16.01 16.42 11.02
N VAL A 70 15.05 15.79 11.67
CA VAL A 70 14.74 16.02 13.08
C VAL A 70 15.22 14.83 13.90
N GLU A 71 15.75 15.12 15.10
CA GLU A 71 16.12 14.06 16.03
C GLU A 71 14.86 13.41 16.59
N LEU A 72 14.79 12.09 16.49
CA LEU A 72 13.80 11.29 17.17
C LEU A 72 14.33 10.94 18.58
N PRO A 73 13.47 10.86 19.60
CA PRO A 73 13.89 10.32 20.87
C PRO A 73 14.37 8.87 20.67
N PRO A 74 15.35 8.39 21.47
CA PRO A 74 15.75 7.00 21.43
C PRO A 74 14.51 6.13 21.57
N ALA A 75 14.34 5.18 20.66
CA ALA A 75 13.22 4.26 20.67
C ALA A 75 13.24 3.50 21.99
N THR A 76 12.25 3.72 22.84
CA THR A 76 11.97 2.78 23.94
C THR A 76 11.44 1.53 23.25
N ALA A 77 12.24 0.47 23.29
CA ALA A 77 11.92 -0.83 22.70
C ALA A 77 10.63 -1.37 23.33
N THR A 78 9.52 -1.11 22.66
CA THR A 78 8.29 -1.87 22.83
C THR A 78 8.05 -2.58 21.51
N ASP A 79 7.95 -3.89 21.58
CA ASP A 79 7.93 -4.86 20.48
C ASP A 79 6.62 -4.82 19.66
N ASP A 80 5.88 -3.72 19.69
CA ASP A 80 4.53 -3.59 19.16
C ASP A 80 4.47 -2.81 17.85
N GLY A 81 3.74 -3.35 16.88
CA GLY A 81 3.44 -2.70 15.60
C GLY A 81 2.83 -1.29 15.73
N ASP A 82 2.30 -0.94 16.90
CA ASP A 82 1.82 0.40 17.27
C ASP A 82 2.96 1.42 17.27
N PHE A 83 4.17 1.01 17.59
CA PHE A 83 5.35 1.88 17.58
C PHE A 83 5.62 2.47 16.20
N LEU A 84 5.42 1.68 15.13
CA LEU A 84 5.67 2.17 13.75
C LEU A 84 4.68 3.28 13.35
N LEU A 85 3.42 3.17 13.72
CA LEU A 85 2.41 4.19 13.40
C LEU A 85 2.56 5.42 14.29
N LEU A 86 2.68 5.24 15.60
CA LEU A 86 2.86 6.34 16.56
C LEU A 86 4.18 7.08 16.33
N GLY A 87 5.26 6.33 16.06
CA GLY A 87 6.56 6.90 15.70
C GLY A 87 6.50 7.69 14.39
N TYR A 88 5.72 7.21 13.41
CA TYR A 88 5.47 7.95 12.18
C TYR A 88 4.70 9.25 12.43
N LEU A 89 3.62 9.23 13.20
CA LEU A 89 2.84 10.43 13.52
C LEU A 89 3.70 11.47 14.29
N ASP A 90 4.52 11.02 15.24
CA ASP A 90 5.46 11.91 15.96
C ASP A 90 6.53 12.49 15.02
N LEU A 91 7.03 11.69 14.07
CA LEU A 91 7.95 12.16 13.03
C LEU A 91 7.33 13.28 12.19
N VAL A 92 6.10 13.10 11.71
CA VAL A 92 5.37 14.13 10.94
C VAL A 92 5.20 15.39 11.77
N ARG A 93 4.73 15.26 13.02
CA ARG A 93 4.52 16.38 13.94
C ARG A 93 5.80 17.20 14.16
N ARG A 94 6.93 16.53 14.36
CA ARG A 94 8.23 17.17 14.54
C ARG A 94 8.73 17.91 13.30
N HIS A 95 8.31 17.45 12.10
CA HIS A 95 8.66 18.13 10.85
C HIS A 95 7.78 19.35 10.56
N ASN A 96 6.71 19.61 11.30
CA ASN A 96 5.78 20.71 11.01
C ASN A 96 6.47 22.08 10.99
N GLU A 97 7.46 22.34 11.84
CA GLU A 97 8.19 23.61 11.80
C GLU A 97 9.12 23.70 10.57
N CYS A 98 9.82 22.62 10.21
CA CYS A 98 10.62 22.57 8.98
C CYS A 98 9.74 22.74 7.72
N LEU A 99 8.56 22.14 7.74
CA LEU A 99 7.56 22.28 6.68
C LEU A 99 7.00 23.70 6.61
N HIS A 100 6.74 24.32 7.76
CA HIS A 100 6.33 25.73 7.85
C HIS A 100 7.37 26.64 7.20
N ASP A 101 8.64 26.52 7.56
CA ASP A 101 9.73 27.31 7.00
C ASP A 101 9.86 27.12 5.48
N PHE A 102 9.73 25.87 5.03
CA PHE A 102 9.72 25.57 3.59
C PHE A 102 8.57 26.27 2.88
N LEU A 103 7.32 26.15 3.39
CA LEU A 103 6.16 26.81 2.79
C LEU A 103 6.32 28.34 2.82
N CYS A 104 6.79 28.93 3.93
CA CYS A 104 7.08 30.36 4.01
C CYS A 104 8.07 30.81 2.94
N SER A 105 9.10 30.01 2.66
CA SER A 105 10.07 30.33 1.60
C SER A 105 9.45 30.38 0.20
N MET A 106 8.33 29.69 0.01
CA MET A 106 7.64 29.59 -1.27
C MET A 106 6.51 30.63 -1.43
N LEU A 107 6.00 31.21 -0.32
CA LEU A 107 4.89 32.18 -0.35
C LEU A 107 5.13 33.38 -1.28
N PRO A 108 6.34 33.96 -1.38
CA PRO A 108 6.59 35.04 -2.35
C PRO A 108 6.35 34.66 -3.81
N GLY A 109 6.48 33.36 -4.14
CA GLY A 109 6.19 32.78 -5.45
C GLY A 109 4.72 32.37 -5.64
N GLY A 110 3.95 32.36 -4.57
CA GLY A 110 2.56 31.92 -4.51
C GLY A 110 2.40 30.41 -4.39
N VAL A 111 2.00 29.93 -3.20
CA VAL A 111 1.52 28.55 -2.99
C VAL A 111 0.00 28.55 -3.18
N HIS A 112 -0.47 27.82 -4.19
CA HIS A 112 -1.88 27.80 -4.55
C HIS A 112 -2.68 26.80 -3.71
N ALA A 113 -2.08 25.65 -3.43
CA ALA A 113 -2.66 24.59 -2.60
C ALA A 113 -1.57 23.74 -1.97
N PHE A 114 -1.93 23.09 -0.87
CA PHE A 114 -1.10 22.15 -0.13
C PHE A 114 -1.83 20.82 -0.02
N VAL A 115 -1.23 19.72 -0.50
CA VAL A 115 -1.83 18.40 -0.49
C VAL A 115 -0.97 17.48 0.39
N VAL A 116 -1.57 16.93 1.43
CA VAL A 116 -0.90 16.04 2.39
C VAL A 116 -1.38 14.60 2.23
N ASP A 117 -0.52 13.65 2.53
CA ASP A 117 -0.91 12.25 2.68
C ASP A 117 -1.85 12.05 3.88
N SER A 118 -2.77 11.09 3.78
CA SER A 118 -3.74 10.80 4.84
C SER A 118 -3.13 10.38 6.19
N LEU A 119 -1.90 9.91 6.21
CA LEU A 119 -1.15 9.67 7.46
C LEU A 119 -0.40 10.92 7.96
N SER A 120 -0.44 12.01 7.21
CA SER A 120 0.25 13.26 7.53
C SER A 120 -0.74 14.41 7.77
N VAL A 121 -1.97 14.12 8.19
CA VAL A 121 -3.06 15.12 8.34
C VAL A 121 -2.72 16.23 9.34
N GLU A 122 -1.89 15.98 10.35
CA GLU A 122 -1.44 16.99 11.30
C GLU A 122 -0.61 18.12 10.63
N ALA A 123 -0.08 17.88 9.43
CA ALA A 123 0.59 18.90 8.64
C ALA A 123 -0.38 19.93 8.02
N LEU A 124 -1.69 19.66 8.00
CA LEU A 124 -2.69 20.64 7.55
C LEU A 124 -2.69 21.90 8.42
N ASP A 125 -2.40 21.79 9.71
CA ASP A 125 -2.29 22.92 10.64
C ASP A 125 -1.24 23.95 10.16
N VAL A 126 -0.18 23.47 9.49
CA VAL A 126 0.83 24.35 8.92
C VAL A 126 0.25 25.16 7.76
N GLY A 127 -0.52 24.51 6.88
CA GLY A 127 -1.22 25.18 5.79
C GLY A 127 -2.22 26.22 6.31
N GLU A 128 -2.98 25.87 7.35
CA GLU A 128 -3.95 26.77 7.99
C GLU A 128 -3.28 28.01 8.58
N ARG A 129 -2.19 27.85 9.35
CA ARG A 129 -1.41 28.97 9.90
C ARG A 129 -0.89 29.93 8.84
N LEU A 130 -0.61 29.43 7.64
CA LEU A 130 -0.10 30.20 6.51
C LEU A 130 -1.19 30.67 5.55
N ASN A 131 -2.45 30.36 5.87
CA ASN A 131 -3.59 30.66 5.00
C ASN A 131 -3.47 30.05 3.59
N VAL A 132 -2.88 28.83 3.49
CA VAL A 132 -2.78 28.04 2.27
C VAL A 132 -3.87 26.96 2.30
N PRO A 133 -4.70 26.82 1.24
CA PRO A 133 -5.71 25.77 1.17
C PRO A 133 -5.09 24.37 1.27
N GLY A 134 -5.54 23.57 2.23
CA GLY A 134 -5.08 22.21 2.47
C GLY A 134 -6.05 21.16 1.93
N PHE A 135 -5.52 20.07 1.38
CA PHE A 135 -6.26 18.90 0.89
C PHE A 135 -5.59 17.62 1.37
N VAL A 136 -6.39 16.59 1.63
CA VAL A 136 -5.89 15.26 2.00
C VAL A 136 -5.96 14.35 0.79
N PHE A 137 -4.86 13.70 0.50
CA PHE A 137 -4.77 12.62 -0.49
C PHE A 137 -4.74 11.27 0.23
N HIS A 138 -5.73 10.43 -0.02
CA HIS A 138 -5.82 9.09 0.55
C HIS A 138 -5.47 8.04 -0.51
N PRO A 139 -4.27 7.41 -0.45
CA PRO A 139 -3.80 6.49 -1.49
C PRO A 139 -4.24 5.04 -1.26
N ALA A 140 -5.34 4.81 -0.54
CA ALA A 140 -5.84 3.48 -0.22
C ALA A 140 -7.33 3.35 -0.51
N ASN A 141 -7.90 2.17 -0.21
CA ASN A 141 -9.31 1.91 -0.37
C ASN A 141 -10.17 2.88 0.47
N LEU A 142 -11.08 3.59 -0.18
CA LEU A 142 -11.99 4.53 0.49
C LEU A 142 -12.91 3.84 1.50
N GLY A 143 -13.27 2.57 1.28
CA GLY A 143 -14.02 1.76 2.25
C GLY A 143 -13.23 1.57 3.55
N ALA A 144 -11.93 1.27 3.46
CA ALA A 144 -11.06 1.20 4.64
C ALA A 144 -10.98 2.56 5.37
N PHE A 145 -10.91 3.66 4.64
CA PHE A 145 -10.96 5.00 5.23
C PHE A 145 -12.29 5.28 5.92
N ALA A 146 -13.42 4.88 5.31
CA ALA A 146 -14.74 5.01 5.90
C ALA A 146 -14.88 4.21 7.21
N ILE A 147 -14.23 3.04 7.30
CA ILE A 147 -14.15 2.27 8.54
C ILE A 147 -13.41 3.07 9.62
N PHE A 148 -12.21 3.61 9.31
CA PHE A 148 -11.46 4.42 10.27
C PHE A 148 -12.27 5.58 10.83
N LEU A 149 -13.01 6.29 9.98
CA LEU A 149 -13.86 7.41 10.40
C LEU A 149 -15.02 6.97 11.31
N GLN A 150 -15.49 5.74 11.19
CA GLN A 150 -16.60 5.19 11.97
C GLN A 150 -16.16 4.48 13.25
N LEU A 151 -14.90 3.98 13.32
CA LEU A 151 -14.38 3.24 14.48
C LEU A 151 -14.67 3.89 15.84
N PRO A 152 -14.51 5.21 16.03
CA PRO A 152 -14.81 5.85 17.32
C PRO A 152 -16.28 5.76 17.73
N SER A 153 -17.20 5.57 16.77
CA SER A 153 -18.65 5.53 17.01
C SER A 153 -19.25 4.12 17.00
N ILE A 154 -18.49 3.12 16.58
CA ILE A 154 -18.98 1.74 16.44
C ILE A 154 -19.09 1.04 17.79
N ARG A 155 -18.37 1.52 18.80
CA ARG A 155 -18.23 0.83 20.07
C ARG A 155 -18.47 1.78 21.23
N ALA A 156 -19.43 1.38 22.10
CA ALA A 156 -19.67 2.07 23.35
C ALA A 156 -18.76 1.52 24.48
N GLU A 157 -18.58 2.29 25.53
CA GLU A 157 -17.88 1.85 26.73
C GLU A 157 -18.61 0.64 27.36
N GLY A 158 -17.86 -0.45 27.60
CA GLY A 158 -18.42 -1.71 28.13
C GLY A 158 -18.84 -2.75 27.10
N GLU A 159 -18.75 -2.46 25.80
CA GLU A 159 -18.95 -3.47 24.75
C GLU A 159 -17.69 -4.33 24.53
N PRO A 160 -17.83 -5.57 23.99
CA PRO A 160 -16.70 -6.46 23.69
C PRO A 160 -15.66 -5.78 22.80
N SER A 161 -14.39 -6.04 23.04
CA SER A 161 -13.32 -5.56 22.14
C SER A 161 -13.47 -6.16 20.75
N PHE A 162 -12.91 -5.52 19.72
CA PHE A 162 -12.93 -6.08 18.36
C PHE A 162 -12.26 -7.46 18.31
N ARG A 163 -11.28 -7.74 19.18
CA ARG A 163 -10.68 -9.06 19.34
C ARG A 163 -11.67 -10.08 19.88
N GLU A 164 -12.45 -9.73 20.90
CA GLU A 164 -13.47 -10.59 21.50
C GLU A 164 -14.63 -10.85 20.54
N LEU A 165 -14.92 -9.92 19.63
CA LEU A 165 -15.88 -10.12 18.55
C LEU A 165 -15.41 -11.17 17.54
N GLY A 166 -14.10 -11.35 17.37
CA GLY A 166 -13.54 -12.36 16.48
C GLY A 166 -14.08 -12.26 15.05
N ASP A 167 -14.63 -13.34 14.53
CA ASP A 167 -15.21 -13.40 13.18
C ASP A 167 -16.68 -12.95 13.11
N ASN A 168 -17.25 -12.41 14.20
CA ASN A 168 -18.58 -11.80 14.12
C ASN A 168 -18.56 -10.60 13.17
N PRO A 169 -19.57 -10.48 12.29
CA PRO A 169 -19.61 -9.41 11.33
C PRO A 169 -19.82 -8.05 12.00
N LEU A 170 -19.04 -7.07 11.56
CA LEU A 170 -19.28 -5.65 11.82
C LEU A 170 -20.17 -5.13 10.70
N GLU A 171 -21.32 -4.58 11.05
CA GLU A 171 -22.20 -3.88 10.13
C GLU A 171 -21.92 -2.38 10.18
N LEU A 172 -21.41 -1.85 9.08
CA LEU A 172 -21.03 -0.46 8.95
C LEU A 172 -21.85 0.22 7.85
N PRO A 173 -22.46 1.38 8.11
CA PRO A 173 -23.23 2.08 7.10
C PRO A 173 -22.46 2.33 5.81
N GLY A 174 -23.00 1.85 4.69
CA GLY A 174 -22.42 2.04 3.36
C GLY A 174 -21.26 1.09 3.00
N LEU A 175 -20.99 0.07 3.83
CA LEU A 175 -19.96 -0.93 3.61
C LEU A 175 -20.55 -2.34 3.70
N PRO A 176 -19.98 -3.33 3.00
CA PRO A 176 -20.38 -4.73 3.19
C PRO A 176 -20.04 -5.18 4.63
N PRO A 177 -20.85 -6.05 5.23
CA PRO A 177 -20.51 -6.66 6.52
C PRO A 177 -19.14 -7.35 6.43
N MET A 178 -18.30 -7.16 7.45
CA MET A 178 -16.99 -7.82 7.49
C MET A 178 -16.69 -8.35 8.89
N PRO A 179 -15.95 -9.47 9.01
CA PRO A 179 -15.52 -9.96 10.30
C PRO A 179 -14.71 -8.92 11.08
N ALA A 180 -14.96 -8.75 12.38
CA ALA A 180 -14.16 -7.86 13.22
C ALA A 180 -12.68 -8.25 13.22
N SER A 181 -12.36 -9.54 13.07
CA SER A 181 -10.99 -10.05 12.90
C SER A 181 -10.26 -9.52 11.65
N HIS A 182 -10.96 -8.90 10.70
CA HIS A 182 -10.36 -8.28 9.52
C HIS A 182 -9.89 -6.84 9.75
N LEU A 183 -10.19 -6.24 10.89
CA LEU A 183 -9.62 -4.96 11.27
C LEU A 183 -8.10 -5.04 11.38
N PHE A 184 -7.44 -3.89 11.39
CA PHE A 184 -5.99 -3.80 11.55
C PHE A 184 -5.54 -4.52 12.83
N SER A 185 -4.40 -5.18 12.78
CA SER A 185 -3.84 -5.91 13.92
C SER A 185 -3.68 -5.05 15.17
N GLN A 186 -3.42 -3.76 15.00
CA GLN A 186 -3.34 -2.76 16.07
C GLN A 186 -4.64 -2.64 16.89
N PHE A 187 -5.78 -2.95 16.29
CA PHE A 187 -7.07 -2.98 16.99
C PHE A 187 -7.38 -4.35 17.62
N LEU A 188 -6.59 -5.38 17.28
CA LEU A 188 -6.83 -6.78 17.68
C LEU A 188 -5.87 -7.31 18.75
N GLU A 189 -4.76 -6.63 19.04
CA GLU A 189 -3.68 -7.00 19.96
C GLU A 189 -3.09 -8.43 19.86
N HIS A 190 -1.77 -8.45 19.79
CA HIS A 190 -0.75 -9.51 19.87
C HIS A 190 -0.81 -10.78 19.03
N PRO A 191 0.30 -11.09 18.37
CA PRO A 191 0.55 -12.38 17.77
C PRO A 191 1.91 -12.98 18.12
N GLU A 192 1.94 -14.31 18.08
CA GLU A 192 3.12 -15.17 18.10
C GLU A 192 4.10 -14.86 16.95
N SER A 193 5.38 -15.17 17.18
CA SER A 193 6.54 -14.89 16.31
C SER A 193 6.26 -14.93 14.80
N GLN A 194 6.30 -13.76 14.18
CA GLN A 194 6.04 -13.59 12.75
C GLN A 194 7.14 -14.18 11.86
N VAL A 195 8.38 -14.28 12.36
CA VAL A 195 9.54 -14.78 11.58
C VAL A 195 9.39 -16.26 11.27
N TYR A 196 9.00 -17.08 12.26
CA TYR A 196 8.78 -18.52 12.06
C TYR A 196 7.65 -18.79 11.05
N LYS A 197 6.52 -18.07 11.20
CA LYS A 197 5.40 -18.17 10.26
C LYS A 197 5.79 -17.77 8.83
N ALA A 198 6.61 -16.72 8.68
CA ALA A 198 7.10 -16.30 7.39
C ALA A 198 8.00 -17.34 6.70
N MET A 199 8.89 -17.98 7.44
CA MET A 199 9.75 -19.05 6.90
C MET A 199 8.95 -20.29 6.49
N MET A 200 7.96 -20.70 7.29
CA MET A 200 7.08 -21.81 6.95
C MET A 200 6.28 -21.50 5.67
N ASN A 201 5.73 -20.30 5.56
CA ASN A 201 5.00 -19.87 4.37
C ASN A 201 5.86 -19.90 3.10
N LEU A 202 7.14 -19.51 3.15
CA LEU A 202 8.03 -19.60 1.98
C LEU A 202 8.20 -21.04 1.48
N ARG A 203 8.30 -22.00 2.38
CA ARG A 203 8.38 -23.42 2.01
C ARG A 203 7.08 -23.95 1.41
N GLU A 204 5.96 -23.60 1.99
CA GLU A 204 4.63 -23.97 1.48
C GLU A 204 4.38 -23.36 0.10
N ILE A 205 4.74 -22.09 -0.12
CA ILE A 205 4.67 -21.44 -1.44
C ILE A 205 5.50 -22.21 -2.47
N ALA A 206 6.75 -22.55 -2.15
CA ALA A 206 7.62 -23.29 -3.07
C ALA A 206 6.99 -24.62 -3.49
N VAL A 207 6.56 -25.43 -2.50
CA VAL A 207 5.94 -26.74 -2.76
C VAL A 207 4.63 -26.60 -3.54
N GLY A 208 3.77 -25.65 -3.20
CA GLY A 208 2.50 -25.41 -3.88
C GLY A 208 2.69 -24.96 -5.34
N LEU A 209 3.64 -24.05 -5.61
CA LEU A 209 3.99 -23.63 -6.96
C LEU A 209 4.56 -24.80 -7.78
N GLU A 210 5.43 -25.60 -7.19
CA GLU A 210 5.98 -26.79 -7.85
C GLU A 210 4.87 -27.79 -8.22
N LYS A 211 3.99 -28.14 -7.28
CA LYS A 211 2.87 -29.06 -7.46
C LYS A 211 1.83 -28.56 -8.44
N SER A 212 1.59 -27.25 -8.51
CA SER A 212 0.60 -26.66 -9.41
C SER A 212 0.89 -26.98 -10.89
N GLY A 213 2.14 -27.24 -11.24
CA GLY A 213 2.57 -27.49 -12.62
C GLY A 213 2.59 -26.23 -13.49
N GLN A 214 2.11 -25.09 -13.00
CA GLN A 214 2.05 -23.84 -13.75
C GLN A 214 3.42 -23.17 -13.86
N ARG A 215 3.58 -22.31 -14.86
CA ARG A 215 4.74 -21.40 -14.93
C ARG A 215 4.55 -20.29 -13.93
N PHE A 216 5.63 -19.88 -13.25
CA PHE A 216 5.56 -18.81 -12.25
C PHE A 216 6.78 -17.88 -12.28
N LEU A 217 6.54 -16.65 -11.88
CA LEU A 217 7.57 -15.71 -11.44
C LEU A 217 7.29 -15.39 -9.96
N TRP A 218 8.24 -15.63 -9.10
CA TRP A 218 8.10 -15.42 -7.66
C TRP A 218 9.17 -14.47 -7.13
N VAL A 219 8.73 -13.38 -6.49
CA VAL A 219 9.63 -12.44 -5.83
C VAL A 219 9.80 -12.86 -4.38
N VAL A 220 11.00 -13.29 -4.01
CA VAL A 220 11.35 -13.71 -2.66
C VAL A 220 12.04 -12.57 -1.91
N ARG A 221 11.62 -12.36 -0.66
CA ARG A 221 12.24 -11.45 0.29
C ARG A 221 12.55 -12.20 1.56
N ALA A 222 13.72 -11.93 2.17
CA ALA A 222 14.02 -12.49 3.47
C ALA A 222 13.03 -11.97 4.52
N PRO A 223 12.61 -12.81 5.50
CA PRO A 223 11.89 -12.34 6.68
C PRO A 223 12.72 -11.25 7.38
N ARG A 224 12.06 -10.29 8.02
CA ARG A 224 12.76 -9.35 8.91
C ARG A 224 13.28 -10.17 10.09
N VAL A 225 14.58 -10.31 10.20
CA VAL A 225 15.22 -10.88 11.40
C VAL A 225 15.37 -9.72 12.38
N ALA A 226 14.78 -9.81 13.56
CA ALA A 226 15.19 -8.99 14.68
C ALA A 226 16.64 -9.42 15.01
N ILE A 227 17.60 -8.53 14.80
CA ILE A 227 18.97 -8.73 15.26
C ILE A 227 19.02 -8.21 16.68
N ASP A 228 19.80 -8.92 17.52
CA ASP A 228 19.97 -8.69 18.95
C ASP A 228 19.94 -7.22 19.40
N ASP A 229 19.47 -7.01 20.61
CA ASP A 229 19.13 -5.74 21.29
C ASP A 229 20.17 -4.60 21.31
N ASP A 230 21.35 -4.78 20.70
CA ASP A 230 22.45 -3.82 20.74
C ASP A 230 22.76 -3.12 19.40
N ASP A 231 22.07 -3.44 18.31
CA ASP A 231 22.29 -2.78 17.02
C ASP A 231 21.05 -2.00 16.57
N ASP A 232 21.10 -0.69 16.78
CA ASP A 232 20.14 0.34 16.34
C ASP A 232 20.04 0.46 14.79
N SER A 233 20.58 -0.50 14.06
CA SER A 233 20.55 -0.60 12.62
C SER A 233 19.35 -1.43 12.17
N PHE A 234 18.33 -0.78 11.61
CA PHE A 234 17.40 -1.38 10.66
C PHE A 234 18.22 -2.03 9.54
N ASN A 235 18.53 -3.31 9.71
CA ASN A 235 19.33 -4.03 8.73
C ASN A 235 18.62 -4.00 7.38
N PRO A 236 19.29 -3.54 6.30
CA PRO A 236 18.71 -3.63 4.96
C PRO A 236 18.30 -5.07 4.75
N ARG A 237 17.16 -5.30 4.10
CA ARG A 237 16.75 -6.67 3.73
C ARG A 237 17.95 -7.31 3.06
N ALA A 238 18.66 -8.14 3.80
CA ALA A 238 19.76 -8.90 3.26
C ALA A 238 19.26 -9.63 2.03
N GLU A 239 20.07 -9.72 1.00
CA GLU A 239 19.72 -10.48 -0.19
C GLU A 239 19.36 -11.91 0.26
N PRO A 240 18.13 -12.41 0.00
CA PRO A 240 17.71 -13.69 0.52
C PRO A 240 18.61 -14.81 -0.03
N ASP A 241 19.11 -15.65 0.86
CA ASP A 241 19.72 -16.92 0.49
C ASP A 241 18.60 -17.89 0.10
N VAL A 242 18.24 -17.91 -1.18
CA VAL A 242 17.14 -18.74 -1.68
C VAL A 242 17.42 -20.24 -1.54
N ASP A 243 18.67 -20.67 -1.53
CA ASP A 243 19.04 -22.07 -1.36
C ASP A 243 18.81 -22.53 0.09
N ALA A 244 19.01 -21.64 1.06
CA ALA A 244 18.70 -21.91 2.47
C ALA A 244 17.21 -21.79 2.79
N LEU A 245 16.48 -20.89 2.11
CA LEU A 245 15.06 -20.61 2.39
C LEU A 245 14.10 -21.57 1.71
N LEU A 246 14.46 -22.09 0.53
CA LEU A 246 13.60 -22.93 -0.30
C LEU A 246 13.91 -24.42 -0.08
N PRO A 247 12.97 -25.33 -0.39
CA PRO A 247 13.22 -26.78 -0.33
C PRO A 247 14.40 -27.17 -1.20
N ALA A 248 15.26 -28.08 -0.72
CA ALA A 248 16.42 -28.56 -1.44
C ALA A 248 16.06 -29.02 -2.86
N GLY A 249 16.80 -28.55 -3.86
CA GLY A 249 16.60 -28.89 -5.27
C GLY A 249 15.36 -28.25 -5.92
N PHE A 250 14.68 -27.32 -5.26
CA PHE A 250 13.49 -26.63 -5.82
C PHE A 250 13.78 -25.90 -7.13
N LEU A 251 14.86 -25.12 -7.18
CA LEU A 251 15.23 -24.36 -8.38
C LEU A 251 15.54 -25.30 -9.57
N GLU A 252 16.19 -26.44 -9.30
CA GLU A 252 16.51 -27.44 -10.31
C GLU A 252 15.24 -28.10 -10.86
N ARG A 253 14.33 -28.54 -9.98
CA ARG A 253 13.08 -29.21 -10.37
C ARG A 253 12.10 -28.28 -11.09
N THR A 254 12.21 -26.99 -10.89
CA THR A 254 11.36 -25.98 -11.54
C THR A 254 12.03 -25.28 -12.73
N THR A 255 13.24 -25.72 -13.11
CA THR A 255 13.97 -25.18 -14.27
C THR A 255 13.10 -25.16 -15.54
N GLY A 256 13.11 -24.04 -16.27
CA GLY A 256 12.33 -23.82 -17.51
C GLY A 256 10.84 -23.50 -17.27
N ARG A 257 10.37 -23.56 -16.04
CA ARG A 257 8.99 -23.31 -15.64
C ARG A 257 8.87 -22.22 -14.57
N GLY A 258 9.79 -22.16 -13.63
CA GLY A 258 9.82 -21.20 -12.53
C GLY A 258 10.96 -20.19 -12.67
N VAL A 259 10.68 -18.93 -12.31
CA VAL A 259 11.66 -17.86 -12.14
C VAL A 259 11.53 -17.32 -10.72
N VAL A 260 12.58 -17.46 -9.94
CA VAL A 260 12.67 -16.86 -8.60
C VAL A 260 13.53 -15.60 -8.69
N VAL A 261 12.97 -14.47 -8.29
CA VAL A 261 13.61 -13.15 -8.31
C VAL A 261 13.79 -12.69 -6.88
N LYS A 262 14.98 -12.21 -6.55
CA LYS A 262 15.29 -11.69 -5.23
C LYS A 262 14.85 -10.22 -5.11
N LEU A 263 14.29 -9.85 -3.98
CA LEU A 263 13.97 -8.51 -3.54
C LEU A 263 12.86 -7.79 -4.32
N TRP A 264 12.96 -7.66 -5.65
CA TRP A 264 12.06 -6.81 -6.43
C TRP A 264 11.94 -7.25 -7.89
N ALA A 265 10.75 -7.05 -8.47
CA ALA A 265 10.48 -7.15 -9.89
C ALA A 265 9.60 -5.98 -10.35
N PRO A 266 9.62 -5.60 -11.65
CA PRO A 266 8.74 -4.57 -12.20
C PRO A 266 7.29 -5.08 -12.28
N GLN A 267 6.56 -5.00 -11.17
CA GLN A 267 5.25 -5.65 -10.97
C GLN A 267 4.25 -5.29 -12.08
N VAL A 268 4.16 -4.01 -12.43
CA VAL A 268 3.24 -3.54 -13.47
C VAL A 268 3.55 -4.21 -14.81
N ASP A 269 4.81 -4.20 -15.26
CA ASP A 269 5.21 -4.82 -16.53
C ASP A 269 4.94 -6.32 -16.54
N VAL A 270 5.18 -7.00 -15.39
CA VAL A 270 4.87 -8.43 -15.22
C VAL A 270 3.38 -8.67 -15.32
N LEU A 271 2.55 -7.86 -14.67
CA LEU A 271 1.09 -8.01 -14.69
C LEU A 271 0.52 -7.76 -16.10
N TYR A 272 1.04 -6.78 -16.83
CA TYR A 272 0.62 -6.52 -18.21
C TYR A 272 1.16 -7.53 -19.23
N HIS A 273 2.09 -8.39 -18.83
CA HIS A 273 2.61 -9.38 -19.75
C HIS A 273 1.54 -10.44 -20.07
N ARG A 274 1.35 -10.73 -21.38
CA ARG A 274 0.30 -11.64 -21.87
C ARG A 274 0.30 -13.06 -21.29
N ALA A 275 1.42 -13.49 -20.72
CA ALA A 275 1.56 -14.81 -20.09
C ALA A 275 1.13 -14.81 -18.61
N THR A 276 0.84 -13.65 -18.02
CA THR A 276 0.39 -13.55 -16.64
C THR A 276 -1.10 -13.87 -16.56
N GLY A 277 -1.44 -15.04 -16.02
CA GLY A 277 -2.81 -15.53 -15.92
C GLY A 277 -3.42 -15.46 -14.52
N ALA A 278 -2.60 -15.25 -13.49
CA ALA A 278 -3.02 -15.12 -12.09
C ALA A 278 -1.98 -14.34 -11.30
N PHE A 279 -2.41 -13.66 -10.23
CA PHE A 279 -1.56 -12.88 -9.36
C PHE A 279 -1.83 -13.24 -7.88
N VAL A 280 -0.87 -13.89 -7.22
CA VAL A 280 -0.89 -14.07 -5.77
C VAL A 280 -0.47 -12.77 -5.12
N THR A 281 -1.38 -12.13 -4.40
CA THR A 281 -1.18 -10.80 -3.85
C THR A 281 -1.49 -10.72 -2.37
N HIS A 282 -0.74 -9.87 -1.66
CA HIS A 282 -1.05 -9.50 -0.28
C HIS A 282 -2.29 -8.59 -0.14
N CYS A 283 -2.97 -8.26 -1.24
CA CYS A 283 -4.16 -7.40 -1.29
C CYS A 283 -3.93 -5.93 -0.89
N GLY A 284 -2.70 -5.42 -0.92
CA GLY A 284 -2.45 -3.99 -0.79
C GLY A 284 -3.10 -3.23 -1.95
N TRP A 285 -3.74 -2.06 -1.65
CA TRP A 285 -4.64 -1.40 -2.61
C TRP A 285 -3.99 -1.07 -3.95
N ASN A 286 -2.72 -0.66 -3.98
CA ASN A 286 -2.00 -0.41 -5.23
C ASN A 286 -1.90 -1.69 -6.08
N SER A 287 -1.56 -2.82 -5.46
CA SER A 287 -1.49 -4.11 -6.16
C SER A 287 -2.86 -4.57 -6.68
N VAL A 288 -3.93 -4.25 -5.93
CA VAL A 288 -5.31 -4.50 -6.39
C VAL A 288 -5.62 -3.71 -7.65
N LEU A 289 -5.34 -2.39 -7.64
CA LEU A 289 -5.57 -1.51 -8.79
C LEU A 289 -4.72 -1.92 -10.00
N GLU A 290 -3.46 -2.30 -9.79
CA GLU A 290 -2.58 -2.80 -10.84
C GLU A 290 -3.10 -4.12 -11.43
N GLY A 291 -3.57 -5.06 -10.59
CA GLY A 291 -4.19 -6.31 -11.04
C GLY A 291 -5.46 -6.07 -11.87
N ILE A 292 -6.33 -5.14 -11.41
CA ILE A 292 -7.55 -4.75 -12.13
C ILE A 292 -7.19 -4.14 -13.49
N THR A 293 -6.31 -3.16 -13.51
CA THR A 293 -5.94 -2.45 -14.74
C THR A 293 -5.19 -3.33 -15.74
N ALA A 294 -4.45 -4.32 -15.26
CA ALA A 294 -3.86 -5.36 -16.09
C ALA A 294 -4.89 -6.40 -16.58
N GLY A 295 -6.01 -6.58 -15.86
CA GLY A 295 -7.04 -7.57 -16.16
C GLY A 295 -6.64 -8.98 -15.70
N VAL A 296 -5.93 -9.10 -14.58
CA VAL A 296 -5.40 -10.35 -14.03
C VAL A 296 -6.20 -10.75 -12.79
N PRO A 297 -6.83 -11.94 -12.75
CA PRO A 297 -7.50 -12.44 -11.56
C PRO A 297 -6.50 -12.68 -10.42
N MET A 298 -6.97 -12.48 -9.18
CA MET A 298 -6.08 -12.45 -8.03
C MET A 298 -6.38 -13.58 -7.03
N LEU A 299 -5.31 -14.06 -6.37
CA LEU A 299 -5.36 -14.98 -5.25
C LEU A 299 -4.98 -14.17 -4.01
N CYS A 300 -5.93 -14.03 -3.09
CA CYS A 300 -5.81 -13.14 -1.94
C CYS A 300 -5.13 -13.82 -0.76
N TRP A 301 -3.99 -13.27 -0.37
CA TRP A 301 -3.24 -13.68 0.81
C TRP A 301 -2.91 -12.44 1.66
N PRO A 302 -3.88 -11.88 2.38
CA PRO A 302 -3.65 -10.68 3.17
C PRO A 302 -2.68 -10.95 4.33
N LEU A 303 -1.76 -10.03 4.57
CA LEU A 303 -0.74 -10.15 5.61
C LEU A 303 -1.01 -9.21 6.79
N HIS A 304 -1.28 -7.93 6.51
CA HIS A 304 -1.46 -6.88 7.53
C HIS A 304 -2.26 -5.70 6.98
N SER A 305 -2.48 -4.67 7.80
CA SER A 305 -3.13 -3.41 7.43
C SER A 305 -4.55 -3.61 6.87
N GLU A 306 -4.99 -2.77 5.94
CA GLU A 306 -6.31 -2.84 5.29
C GLU A 306 -6.47 -4.00 4.30
N GLN A 307 -5.45 -4.83 4.12
CA GLN A 307 -5.42 -5.88 3.11
C GLN A 307 -6.55 -6.91 3.26
N LYS A 308 -6.95 -7.21 4.52
CA LYS A 308 -8.08 -8.10 4.82
C LYS A 308 -9.41 -7.53 4.34
N MET A 309 -9.60 -6.22 4.50
CA MET A 309 -10.79 -5.50 4.03
C MET A 309 -10.80 -5.43 2.50
N ASN A 310 -9.65 -5.18 1.88
CA ASN A 310 -9.50 -5.21 0.43
C ASN A 310 -9.86 -6.59 -0.14
N MET A 311 -9.44 -7.67 0.53
CA MET A 311 -9.80 -9.04 0.14
C MET A 311 -11.32 -9.26 0.11
N VAL A 312 -12.05 -8.81 1.14
CA VAL A 312 -13.52 -8.92 1.16
C VAL A 312 -14.13 -8.25 -0.07
N LEU A 313 -13.72 -7.01 -0.38
CA LEU A 313 -14.21 -6.31 -1.57
C LEU A 313 -13.88 -7.05 -2.86
N MET A 314 -12.66 -7.57 -3.00
CA MET A 314 -12.22 -8.28 -4.20
C MET A 314 -12.96 -9.60 -4.42
N VAL A 315 -13.25 -10.33 -3.34
CA VAL A 315 -13.87 -11.65 -3.40
C VAL A 315 -15.39 -11.53 -3.44
N GLU A 316 -16.00 -10.80 -2.49
CA GLU A 316 -17.45 -10.79 -2.28
C GLU A 316 -18.15 -9.79 -3.19
N GLU A 317 -17.63 -8.56 -3.32
CA GLU A 317 -18.31 -7.51 -4.07
C GLU A 317 -17.92 -7.48 -5.54
N MET A 318 -16.63 -7.55 -5.83
CA MET A 318 -16.13 -7.43 -7.20
C MET A 318 -16.08 -8.79 -7.93
N GLY A 319 -15.92 -9.88 -7.19
CA GLY A 319 -15.82 -11.24 -7.73
C GLY A 319 -14.63 -11.44 -8.67
N ILE A 320 -13.51 -10.76 -8.42
CA ILE A 320 -12.29 -10.78 -9.25
C ILE A 320 -11.15 -11.58 -8.64
N ALA A 321 -11.38 -12.15 -7.47
CA ALA A 321 -10.35 -12.85 -6.71
C ALA A 321 -10.91 -14.08 -5.99
N VAL A 322 -10.01 -14.91 -5.48
CA VAL A 322 -10.31 -16.01 -4.57
C VAL A 322 -9.46 -15.88 -3.31
N GLU A 323 -10.04 -16.20 -2.17
CA GLU A 323 -9.34 -16.25 -0.89
C GLU A 323 -8.47 -17.51 -0.80
N MET A 324 -7.26 -17.35 -0.26
CA MET A 324 -6.35 -18.44 0.12
C MET A 324 -6.67 -18.88 1.55
N ALA A 325 -7.22 -20.07 1.77
CA ALA A 325 -7.51 -20.55 3.12
C ALA A 325 -6.23 -20.70 3.95
N GLY A 326 -6.34 -20.56 5.27
CA GLY A 326 -5.22 -20.74 6.21
C GLY A 326 -4.48 -19.44 6.56
N TRP A 327 -4.64 -18.35 5.82
CA TRP A 327 -3.96 -17.09 6.13
C TRP A 327 -4.32 -16.53 7.52
N LYS A 328 -5.55 -16.76 8.01
CA LYS A 328 -6.00 -16.35 9.35
C LYS A 328 -5.22 -17.07 10.45
N GLN A 329 -4.81 -18.32 10.22
CA GLN A 329 -3.98 -19.12 11.12
C GLN A 329 -2.49 -18.84 10.94
N GLY A 330 -2.12 -17.99 9.98
CA GLY A 330 -0.76 -17.59 9.68
C GLY A 330 0.00 -18.56 8.77
N LEU A 331 -0.65 -19.60 8.25
CA LEU A 331 -0.04 -20.58 7.35
C LEU A 331 -1.02 -20.96 6.23
N VAL A 332 -0.65 -20.70 4.99
CA VAL A 332 -1.30 -21.23 3.80
C VAL A 332 -0.52 -22.44 3.34
N THR A 333 -1.18 -23.60 3.24
CA THR A 333 -0.51 -24.84 2.87
C THR A 333 -0.20 -24.95 1.38
N ALA A 334 0.74 -25.80 1.00
CA ALA A 334 1.09 -26.07 -0.38
C ALA A 334 -0.09 -26.60 -1.20
N GLU A 335 -0.91 -27.46 -0.59
CA GLU A 335 -2.12 -28.02 -1.20
C GLU A 335 -3.16 -26.94 -1.51
N GLU A 336 -3.33 -25.98 -0.60
CA GLU A 336 -4.23 -24.83 -0.82
C GLU A 336 -3.73 -23.96 -1.97
N LEU A 337 -2.45 -23.61 -1.97
CA LEU A 337 -1.86 -22.81 -3.06
C LEU A 337 -1.98 -23.54 -4.40
N GLU A 338 -1.62 -24.83 -4.46
CA GLU A 338 -1.80 -25.65 -5.65
C GLU A 338 -3.24 -25.63 -6.16
N ALA A 339 -4.20 -25.93 -5.27
CA ALA A 339 -5.62 -25.99 -5.60
C ALA A 339 -6.15 -24.65 -6.14
N LYS A 340 -5.80 -23.54 -5.50
CA LYS A 340 -6.26 -22.20 -5.92
C LYS A 340 -5.60 -21.74 -7.22
N VAL A 341 -4.31 -22.01 -7.41
CA VAL A 341 -3.63 -21.73 -8.69
C VAL A 341 -4.29 -22.53 -9.82
N ARG A 342 -4.52 -23.82 -9.64
CA ARG A 342 -5.22 -24.64 -10.64
C ARG A 342 -6.66 -24.18 -10.88
N LEU A 343 -7.39 -23.82 -9.81
CA LEU A 343 -8.75 -23.26 -9.95
C LEU A 343 -8.75 -22.06 -10.88
N VAL A 344 -7.87 -21.08 -10.63
CA VAL A 344 -7.82 -19.86 -11.43
C VAL A 344 -7.32 -20.15 -12.85
N MET A 345 -6.33 -21.03 -13.03
CA MET A 345 -5.70 -21.25 -14.33
C MET A 345 -6.46 -22.22 -15.24
N GLU A 346 -7.12 -23.24 -14.68
CA GLU A 346 -7.58 -24.41 -15.45
C GLU A 346 -9.11 -24.61 -15.39
N SER A 347 -9.85 -23.95 -14.46
CA SER A 347 -11.27 -24.24 -14.27
C SER A 347 -12.20 -23.24 -14.95
N GLU A 348 -13.50 -23.62 -15.04
CA GLU A 348 -14.57 -22.73 -15.48
C GLU A 348 -14.73 -21.53 -14.52
N ALA A 349 -14.59 -21.75 -13.22
CA ALA A 349 -14.61 -20.66 -12.22
C ALA A 349 -13.48 -19.66 -12.49
N GLY A 350 -12.29 -20.11 -12.86
CA GLY A 350 -11.18 -19.26 -13.29
C GLY A 350 -11.50 -18.47 -14.56
N SER A 351 -12.23 -19.07 -15.51
CA SER A 351 -12.69 -18.36 -16.71
C SER A 351 -13.68 -17.25 -16.37
N GLN A 352 -14.59 -17.50 -15.41
CA GLN A 352 -15.52 -16.47 -14.91
C GLN A 352 -14.81 -15.34 -14.16
N LEU A 353 -13.78 -15.66 -13.36
CA LEU A 353 -12.95 -14.64 -12.72
C LEU A 353 -12.25 -13.75 -13.76
N ARG A 354 -11.66 -14.35 -14.79
CA ARG A 354 -11.03 -13.59 -15.90
C ARG A 354 -12.03 -12.69 -16.62
N ALA A 355 -13.24 -13.16 -16.88
CA ALA A 355 -14.27 -12.34 -17.50
C ALA A 355 -14.65 -11.14 -16.63
N ARG A 356 -14.82 -11.34 -15.32
CA ARG A 356 -15.16 -10.26 -14.36
C ARG A 356 -14.03 -9.23 -14.24
N VAL A 357 -12.78 -9.67 -14.05
CA VAL A 357 -11.67 -8.70 -13.95
C VAL A 357 -11.47 -7.94 -15.26
N THR A 358 -11.73 -8.56 -16.42
CA THR A 358 -11.73 -7.87 -17.70
C THR A 358 -12.80 -6.78 -17.77
N ALA A 359 -13.99 -7.04 -17.28
CA ALA A 359 -15.06 -6.03 -17.21
C ALA A 359 -14.67 -4.86 -16.26
N HIS A 360 -14.02 -5.15 -15.12
CA HIS A 360 -13.49 -4.12 -14.23
C HIS A 360 -12.36 -3.30 -14.87
N LYS A 361 -11.47 -3.94 -15.63
CA LYS A 361 -10.44 -3.25 -16.43
C LYS A 361 -11.05 -2.26 -17.44
N GLU A 362 -12.06 -2.70 -18.18
CA GLU A 362 -12.79 -1.86 -19.13
C GLU A 362 -13.52 -0.71 -18.43
N GLY A 363 -14.14 -1.01 -17.26
CA GLY A 363 -14.76 0.00 -16.39
C GLY A 363 -13.76 1.03 -15.90
N ALA A 364 -12.58 0.62 -15.45
CA ALA A 364 -11.51 1.52 -15.03
C ALA A 364 -11.03 2.43 -16.17
N ALA A 365 -10.83 1.87 -17.37
CA ALA A 365 -10.47 2.64 -18.56
C ALA A 365 -11.57 3.66 -18.92
N THR A 366 -12.83 3.24 -18.87
CA THR A 366 -13.99 4.11 -19.12
C THR A 366 -14.09 5.23 -18.08
N ALA A 367 -13.84 4.93 -16.82
CA ALA A 367 -13.89 5.93 -15.73
C ALA A 367 -12.88 7.06 -15.93
N TRP A 368 -11.74 6.80 -16.59
CA TRP A 368 -10.70 7.78 -16.86
C TRP A 368 -10.79 8.39 -18.29
N ALA A 369 -11.65 7.87 -19.15
CA ALA A 369 -11.89 8.45 -20.47
C ALA A 369 -12.56 9.82 -20.39
N ASP A 370 -12.63 10.54 -21.51
CA ASP A 370 -13.34 11.83 -21.62
C ASP A 370 -14.80 11.67 -21.18
N GLY A 371 -15.22 12.48 -20.20
CA GLY A 371 -16.55 12.38 -19.58
C GLY A 371 -16.71 11.26 -18.56
N GLY A 372 -15.68 10.44 -18.32
CA GLY A 372 -15.70 9.38 -17.31
C GLY A 372 -15.78 9.89 -15.87
N SER A 373 -16.23 9.03 -14.97
CA SER A 373 -16.52 9.40 -13.57
C SER A 373 -15.27 9.87 -12.80
N SER A 374 -14.15 9.15 -12.90
CA SER A 374 -12.89 9.51 -12.24
C SER A 374 -12.30 10.80 -12.82
N ARG A 375 -12.30 10.93 -14.14
CA ARG A 375 -11.83 12.15 -14.81
C ARG A 375 -12.69 13.37 -14.43
N SER A 376 -14.01 13.20 -14.35
CA SER A 376 -14.92 14.26 -13.92
C SER A 376 -14.73 14.61 -12.42
N ALA A 377 -14.47 13.63 -11.57
CA ALA A 377 -14.15 13.85 -10.16
C ALA A 377 -12.83 14.60 -9.99
N PHE A 378 -11.81 14.25 -10.79
CA PHE A 378 -10.54 14.96 -10.81
C PHE A 378 -10.70 16.42 -11.27
N ALA A 379 -11.49 16.66 -12.33
CA ALA A 379 -11.79 18.01 -12.78
C ALA A 379 -12.51 18.84 -11.70
N ARG A 380 -13.42 18.25 -10.93
CA ARG A 380 -14.04 18.92 -9.77
C ARG A 380 -13.02 19.26 -8.69
N PHE A 381 -12.15 18.32 -8.33
CA PHE A 381 -11.06 18.57 -7.39
C PHE A 381 -10.20 19.77 -7.81
N MET A 382 -9.80 19.86 -9.08
CA MET A 382 -9.05 20.99 -9.63
C MET A 382 -9.83 22.30 -9.50
N SER A 383 -11.13 22.29 -9.84
CA SER A 383 -12.00 23.47 -9.70
C SER A 383 -12.16 23.91 -8.24
N ASP A 384 -12.26 22.97 -7.31
CA ASP A 384 -12.39 23.26 -5.88
C ASP A 384 -11.10 23.83 -5.29
N MET A 385 -9.92 23.35 -5.71
CA MET A 385 -8.64 23.96 -5.36
C MET A 385 -8.59 25.42 -5.83
N ASP A 386 -8.94 25.68 -7.10
CA ASP A 386 -8.93 27.03 -7.65
C ASP A 386 -9.91 27.96 -6.93
N ARG A 387 -11.10 27.48 -6.61
CA ARG A 387 -12.11 28.25 -5.89
C ARG A 387 -11.67 28.56 -4.46
N THR A 388 -11.17 27.58 -3.74
CA THR A 388 -10.75 27.74 -2.34
C THR A 388 -9.57 28.69 -2.20
N ALA A 389 -8.62 28.66 -3.16
CA ALA A 389 -7.49 29.58 -3.18
C ALA A 389 -7.88 31.03 -3.53
N ASN A 390 -9.00 31.24 -4.25
CA ASN A 390 -9.47 32.56 -4.62
C ASN A 390 -10.38 33.26 -3.57
N ILE A 391 -10.84 32.53 -2.55
CA ILE A 391 -11.71 33.06 -1.47
C ILE A 391 -10.87 33.61 -0.30
N ARG A 392 -9.59 33.28 -0.25
CA ARG A 392 -8.62 33.72 0.77
C ARG A 392 -7.70 34.79 0.20
#